data_db2da4c7ad06c8c44469d5e2e5083ccf
#
_entry.id   db2da4c7ad06c8c44469d5e2e5083ccf
#
_cell.length_a   1.000
_cell.length_b   1.000
_cell.length_c   1.000
_cell.angle_alpha   90.00
_cell.angle_beta   90.00
_cell.angle_gamma   90.00
#
_symmetry.space_group_name_H-M   'P 1'
#
loop_
_entity.id
_entity.type
_entity.pdbx_description
1 polymer ?
#
loop_
_entity_poly.entity_id
_entity_poly.type
_entity_poly.pdbx_seq_one_letter_code
_entity_poly.pdbx_strand_id
1 'polypeptide(L)'
;REQKNIGYTLNRAFQSPRQPGSAIKPLLVYAPALEHGWSAGSTVNDSPMSTKDKHRVRNSHGSYSGQISLRRAVQKSSNVATMRLYEQLTPKTCLKYLEEMNFKYLTDSDYKYYTTCIGGFTKGTTSEEMAAGYATLKNDGVYREPTCISKITTSDGDEVMSSSTKKRRVYSTNAANAMTDVLKSVVTGGTGVGAKVPNVDTAGKTGTTSLNKDGWFCGYTPYYTTAVWVGRDDNRIMESLSGA
;
A
#
# COMPACT_ATOMS: atom_id res chain seq x y z
N ARG A 1 -13.98 1.79 -21.45
CA ARG A 1 -14.25 0.62 -22.31
C ARG A 1 -15.73 0.30 -22.22
N GLU A 2 -16.43 0.41 -23.32
CA GLU A 2 -17.78 -0.13 -23.44
C GLU A 2 -17.70 -1.65 -23.43
N GLN A 3 -18.07 -2.28 -22.31
CA GLN A 3 -18.30 -3.72 -22.26
C GLN A 3 -19.77 -3.96 -22.58
N LYS A 4 -20.06 -4.27 -23.82
CA LYS A 4 -21.40 -4.65 -24.25
C LYS A 4 -21.70 -6.08 -23.78
N ASN A 5 -22.64 -6.21 -22.85
CA ASN A 5 -23.45 -7.42 -22.54
C ASN A 5 -22.73 -8.79 -22.53
N ILE A 6 -21.51 -8.84 -21.96
CA ILE A 6 -20.85 -10.11 -21.72
C ILE A 6 -21.07 -10.48 -20.24
N GLY A 7 -21.87 -11.50 -19.98
CA GLY A 7 -21.97 -12.11 -18.66
C GLY A 7 -20.59 -12.60 -18.19
N TYR A 8 -20.33 -12.55 -16.88
CA TYR A 8 -19.08 -13.05 -16.26
C TYR A 8 -17.80 -12.34 -16.69
N THR A 9 -17.80 -11.01 -16.70
CA THR A 9 -16.57 -10.24 -16.95
C THR A 9 -15.65 -10.25 -15.75
N LEU A 10 -14.33 -10.22 -16.01
CA LEU A 10 -13.30 -10.13 -14.98
C LEU A 10 -13.46 -8.83 -14.16
N ASN A 11 -13.71 -8.96 -12.86
CA ASN A 11 -13.65 -7.83 -11.94
C ASN A 11 -12.22 -7.63 -11.45
N ARG A 12 -11.51 -6.67 -12.05
CA ARG A 12 -10.10 -6.41 -11.75
C ARG A 12 -9.84 -5.92 -10.34
N ALA A 13 -10.85 -5.38 -9.67
CA ALA A 13 -10.69 -4.90 -8.30
C ALA A 13 -10.46 -6.04 -7.31
N PHE A 14 -10.98 -7.24 -7.58
CA PHE A 14 -10.93 -8.41 -6.69
C PHE A 14 -10.17 -9.60 -7.26
N GLN A 15 -10.16 -9.75 -8.59
CA GLN A 15 -9.74 -10.98 -9.26
C GLN A 15 -8.42 -10.84 -10.01
N SER A 16 -7.84 -9.64 -10.04
CA SER A 16 -6.59 -9.37 -10.77
C SER A 16 -5.52 -8.87 -9.81
N PRO A 17 -4.80 -9.76 -9.11
CA PRO A 17 -3.68 -9.36 -8.29
C PRO A 17 -2.55 -8.81 -9.17
N ARG A 18 -1.95 -7.70 -8.73
CA ARG A 18 -0.87 -6.99 -9.42
C ARG A 18 0.19 -6.58 -8.42
N GLN A 19 1.42 -6.45 -8.87
CA GLN A 19 2.50 -5.98 -8.00
C GLN A 19 2.25 -4.52 -7.59
N PRO A 20 2.12 -4.23 -6.28
CA PRO A 20 1.76 -2.89 -5.80
C PRO A 20 2.92 -1.90 -5.91
N GLY A 21 4.15 -2.37 -6.16
CA GLY A 21 5.32 -1.54 -6.11
C GLY A 21 5.41 -0.77 -4.79
N SER A 22 5.91 0.45 -4.83
CA SER A 22 6.10 1.28 -3.63
C SER A 22 4.82 1.66 -2.88
N ALA A 23 3.62 1.39 -3.43
CA ALA A 23 2.37 1.66 -2.72
C ALA A 23 2.16 0.75 -1.50
N ILE A 24 2.83 -0.41 -1.42
CA ILE A 24 2.74 -1.31 -0.27
C ILE A 24 3.57 -0.85 0.94
N LYS A 25 4.61 -0.03 0.73
CA LYS A 25 5.58 0.36 1.76
C LYS A 25 4.97 0.90 3.06
N PRO A 26 3.94 1.77 3.01
CA PRO A 26 3.28 2.25 4.22
C PRO A 26 2.69 1.13 5.06
N LEU A 27 2.01 0.17 4.44
CA LEU A 27 1.33 -0.92 5.13
C LEU A 27 2.31 -1.99 5.63
N LEU A 28 3.30 -2.32 4.81
CA LEU A 28 4.20 -3.45 5.07
C LEU A 28 5.40 -3.08 5.95
N VAL A 29 5.90 -1.85 5.85
CA VAL A 29 7.18 -1.48 6.49
C VAL A 29 7.05 -0.29 7.43
N TYR A 30 6.48 0.82 6.97
CA TYR A 30 6.55 2.06 7.74
C TYR A 30 5.53 2.12 8.89
N ALA A 31 4.28 1.66 8.71
CA ALA A 31 3.34 1.57 9.82
C ALA A 31 3.77 0.53 10.85
N PRO A 32 4.26 -0.68 10.47
CA PRO A 32 4.94 -1.58 11.42
C PRO A 32 6.13 -0.94 12.13
N ALA A 33 6.98 -0.17 11.46
CA ALA A 33 8.09 0.53 12.13
C ALA A 33 7.58 1.49 13.20
N LEU A 34 6.55 2.30 12.90
CA LEU A 34 5.92 3.19 13.87
C LEU A 34 5.30 2.43 15.05
N GLU A 35 4.74 1.25 14.81
CA GLU A 35 4.23 0.35 15.86
C GLU A 35 5.33 -0.19 16.77
N HIS A 36 6.53 -0.40 16.23
CA HIS A 36 7.71 -0.89 16.94
C HIS A 36 8.63 0.23 17.47
N GLY A 37 8.08 1.41 17.74
CA GLY A 37 8.77 2.49 18.45
C GLY A 37 9.55 3.47 17.59
N TRP A 38 9.49 3.36 16.26
CA TRP A 38 10.00 4.39 15.37
C TRP A 38 9.04 5.61 15.34
N SER A 39 9.57 6.76 14.99
CA SER A 39 8.79 7.98 14.79
C SER A 39 9.00 8.54 13.39
N ALA A 40 8.15 9.47 12.96
CA ALA A 40 8.31 10.18 11.70
C ALA A 40 9.65 10.92 11.58
N GLY A 41 10.22 11.33 12.73
CA GLY A 41 11.52 12.00 12.84
C GLY A 41 12.71 11.05 12.98
N SER A 42 12.48 9.76 13.26
CA SER A 42 13.57 8.79 13.41
C SER A 42 14.45 8.74 12.18
N THR A 43 15.77 8.70 12.38
CA THR A 43 16.75 8.69 11.30
C THR A 43 16.87 7.30 10.70
N VAL A 44 16.76 7.22 9.38
CA VAL A 44 16.98 6.03 8.57
C VAL A 44 18.10 6.28 7.55
N ASN A 45 18.85 5.23 7.23
CA ASN A 45 20.00 5.36 6.35
C ASN A 45 19.64 5.02 4.90
N ASP A 46 19.73 6.01 4.00
CA ASP A 46 19.54 5.90 2.55
C ASP A 46 20.87 5.88 1.79
N SER A 47 21.95 5.33 2.36
CA SER A 47 23.22 5.11 1.68
C SER A 47 23.22 3.78 0.91
N PRO A 48 24.05 3.63 -0.15
CA PRO A 48 24.12 2.41 -0.93
C PRO A 48 24.17 1.14 -0.07
N MET A 49 23.43 0.13 -0.48
CA MET A 49 23.43 -1.19 0.18
C MET A 49 23.28 -2.32 -0.85
N SER A 50 23.66 -3.52 -0.41
CA SER A 50 23.33 -4.75 -1.11
C SER A 50 22.59 -5.69 -0.16
N THR A 51 21.73 -6.54 -0.70
CA THR A 51 21.11 -7.63 0.04
C THR A 51 22.14 -8.68 0.46
N LYS A 52 21.75 -9.62 1.33
CA LYS A 52 22.58 -10.76 1.72
C LYS A 52 23.08 -11.58 0.51
N ASP A 53 22.26 -11.65 -0.54
CA ASP A 53 22.61 -12.32 -1.80
C ASP A 53 23.42 -11.41 -2.76
N LYS A 54 24.02 -10.34 -2.26
CA LYS A 54 24.86 -9.38 -3.00
C LYS A 54 24.14 -8.59 -4.10
N HIS A 55 22.81 -8.60 -4.17
CA HIS A 55 22.08 -7.75 -5.10
C HIS A 55 22.06 -6.30 -4.62
N ARG A 56 22.54 -5.40 -5.47
CA ARG A 56 22.58 -3.96 -5.17
C ARG A 56 21.17 -3.37 -5.18
N VAL A 57 20.77 -2.76 -4.06
CA VAL A 57 19.50 -2.03 -3.95
C VAL A 57 19.67 -0.62 -4.53
N ARG A 58 18.76 -0.20 -5.39
CA ARG A 58 18.75 1.12 -6.02
C ARG A 58 17.46 1.87 -5.73
N ASN A 59 17.59 3.16 -5.46
CA ASN A 59 16.45 4.07 -5.48
C ASN A 59 16.02 4.33 -6.93
N SER A 60 14.72 4.51 -7.17
CA SER A 60 14.17 4.75 -8.53
C SER A 60 14.74 6.01 -9.19
N HIS A 61 15.05 7.04 -8.38
CA HIS A 61 15.67 8.29 -8.86
C HIS A 61 17.21 8.23 -8.97
N GLY A 62 17.83 7.06 -8.75
CA GLY A 62 19.26 6.82 -8.97
C GLY A 62 20.21 7.42 -7.92
N SER A 63 19.75 8.29 -7.02
CA SER A 63 20.55 8.96 -6.00
C SER A 63 20.27 8.43 -4.58
N TYR A 64 21.20 8.73 -3.68
CA TYR A 64 21.12 8.38 -2.27
C TYR A 64 21.22 9.65 -1.42
N SER A 65 20.55 9.67 -0.26
CA SER A 65 20.43 10.86 0.57
C SER A 65 21.12 10.74 1.92
N GLY A 66 21.83 9.63 2.20
CA GLY A 66 22.51 9.39 3.48
C GLY A 66 21.51 9.23 4.63
N GLN A 67 21.77 9.92 5.72
CA GLN A 67 20.89 9.92 6.89
C GLN A 67 19.71 10.86 6.67
N ILE A 68 18.50 10.33 6.65
CA ILE A 68 17.25 11.09 6.45
C ILE A 68 16.20 10.68 7.48
N SER A 69 15.20 11.52 7.70
CA SER A 69 14.08 11.12 8.55
C SER A 69 13.21 10.05 7.87
N LEU A 70 12.52 9.24 8.67
CA LEU A 70 11.53 8.27 8.17
C LEU A 70 10.51 8.95 7.26
N ARG A 71 9.99 10.14 7.65
CA ARG A 71 9.12 10.97 6.80
C ARG A 71 9.74 11.23 5.43
N ARG A 72 10.99 11.65 5.39
CA ARG A 72 11.67 11.96 4.12
C ARG A 72 11.88 10.71 3.26
N ALA A 73 12.16 9.57 3.88
CA ALA A 73 12.26 8.28 3.18
C ALA A 73 10.93 7.89 2.51
N VAL A 74 9.78 8.10 3.16
CA VAL A 74 8.46 7.87 2.58
C VAL A 74 8.15 8.87 1.47
N GLN A 75 8.41 10.17 1.68
CA GLN A 75 8.21 11.23 0.67
C GLN A 75 8.97 10.94 -0.62
N LYS A 76 10.25 10.56 -0.51
CA LYS A 76 11.10 10.22 -1.64
C LYS A 76 10.88 8.79 -2.16
N SER A 77 10.05 8.00 -1.48
CA SER A 77 9.84 6.59 -1.80
C SER A 77 11.16 5.78 -1.83
N SER A 78 12.11 6.08 -0.92
CA SER A 78 13.40 5.39 -0.89
C SER A 78 13.25 3.88 -0.79
N ASN A 79 13.86 3.13 -1.71
CA ASN A 79 13.92 1.68 -1.66
C ASN A 79 14.93 1.21 -0.61
N VAL A 80 16.05 1.91 -0.51
CA VAL A 80 17.16 1.56 0.39
C VAL A 80 16.74 1.71 1.85
N ALA A 81 16.18 2.86 2.23
CA ALA A 81 15.71 3.09 3.58
C ALA A 81 14.60 2.09 3.96
N THR A 82 13.68 1.81 3.02
CA THR A 82 12.62 0.80 3.22
C THR A 82 13.20 -0.57 3.50
N MET A 83 14.16 -1.01 2.70
CA MET A 83 14.76 -2.34 2.84
C MET A 83 15.53 -2.49 4.15
N ARG A 84 16.27 -1.47 4.59
CA ARG A 84 16.96 -1.48 5.88
C ARG A 84 15.99 -1.62 7.06
N LEU A 85 14.88 -0.88 7.03
CA LEU A 85 13.82 -1.02 8.04
C LEU A 85 13.21 -2.42 8.02
N TYR A 86 12.94 -2.95 6.83
CA TYR A 86 12.37 -4.28 6.66
C TYR A 86 13.30 -5.39 7.19
N GLU A 87 14.61 -5.26 6.96
CA GLU A 87 15.60 -6.17 7.53
C GLU A 87 15.64 -6.10 9.07
N GLN A 88 15.55 -4.90 9.65
CA GLN A 88 15.55 -4.71 11.10
C GLN A 88 14.29 -5.26 11.77
N LEU A 89 13.13 -5.05 11.17
CA LEU A 89 11.84 -5.54 11.67
C LEU A 89 11.61 -7.03 11.40
N THR A 90 12.31 -7.61 10.46
CA THR A 90 12.19 -8.92 9.85
C THR A 90 10.98 -9.08 8.91
N PRO A 91 11.13 -9.83 7.81
CA PRO A 91 10.02 -10.10 6.88
C PRO A 91 8.80 -10.70 7.57
N LYS A 92 9.00 -11.64 8.49
CA LYS A 92 7.92 -12.31 9.22
C LYS A 92 7.08 -11.32 10.04
N THR A 93 7.73 -10.41 10.77
CA THR A 93 7.04 -9.37 11.54
C THR A 93 6.22 -8.46 10.62
N CYS A 94 6.83 -8.01 9.53
CA CYS A 94 6.18 -7.08 8.60
C CYS A 94 4.99 -7.72 7.87
N LEU A 95 5.15 -8.92 7.32
CA LEU A 95 4.10 -9.59 6.55
C LEU A 95 2.89 -10.00 7.40
N LYS A 96 3.09 -10.25 8.70
CA LYS A 96 1.99 -10.52 9.64
C LYS A 96 0.92 -9.42 9.62
N TYR A 97 1.29 -8.16 9.44
CA TYR A 97 0.33 -7.06 9.34
C TYR A 97 -0.55 -7.17 8.09
N LEU A 98 0.00 -7.64 6.96
CA LEU A 98 -0.80 -7.89 5.76
C LEU A 98 -1.72 -9.10 5.94
N GLU A 99 -1.26 -10.17 6.61
CA GLU A 99 -2.10 -11.32 6.95
C GLU A 99 -3.29 -10.89 7.83
N GLU A 100 -3.03 -10.05 8.83
CA GLU A 100 -4.07 -9.51 9.70
C GLU A 100 -5.08 -8.61 8.96
N MET A 101 -4.70 -8.04 7.81
CA MET A 101 -5.58 -7.31 6.89
C MET A 101 -6.13 -8.19 5.75
N ASN A 102 -6.02 -9.52 5.89
CA ASN A 102 -6.60 -10.51 4.97
C ASN A 102 -6.10 -10.38 3.51
N PHE A 103 -4.80 -10.05 3.31
CA PHE A 103 -4.17 -10.12 2.00
C PHE A 103 -4.02 -11.58 1.58
N LYS A 104 -4.80 -12.01 0.57
CA LYS A 104 -5.04 -13.42 0.21
C LYS A 104 -3.95 -14.04 -0.67
N TYR A 105 -3.13 -13.21 -1.32
CA TYR A 105 -2.21 -13.68 -2.35
C TYR A 105 -0.77 -13.81 -1.87
N LEU A 106 -0.51 -13.72 -0.56
CA LEU A 106 0.81 -13.95 0.03
C LEU A 106 1.24 -15.41 -0.17
N THR A 107 2.51 -15.61 -0.43
CA THR A 107 3.13 -16.92 -0.64
C THR A 107 4.38 -17.07 0.23
N ASP A 108 4.87 -18.30 0.45
CA ASP A 108 6.10 -18.56 1.20
C ASP A 108 7.32 -17.85 0.60
N SER A 109 7.32 -17.59 -0.69
CA SER A 109 8.38 -16.86 -1.38
C SER A 109 8.44 -15.39 -0.95
N ASP A 110 7.29 -14.77 -0.65
CA ASP A 110 7.23 -13.38 -0.23
C ASP A 110 7.90 -13.15 1.14
N TYR A 111 8.00 -14.19 1.98
CA TYR A 111 8.75 -14.16 3.25
C TYR A 111 10.25 -14.31 3.08
N LYS A 112 10.70 -14.84 1.95
CA LYS A 112 12.12 -15.11 1.67
C LYS A 112 12.81 -13.97 0.92
N TYR A 113 12.08 -13.30 0.02
CA TYR A 113 12.64 -12.27 -0.84
C TYR A 113 12.48 -10.86 -0.28
N TYR A 114 13.58 -10.15 -0.11
CA TYR A 114 13.57 -8.77 0.37
C TYR A 114 12.90 -7.79 -0.59
N THR A 115 12.77 -8.13 -1.88
CA THR A 115 12.04 -7.32 -2.87
C THR A 115 10.57 -7.13 -2.53
N THR A 116 10.00 -8.00 -1.71
CA THR A 116 8.62 -7.90 -1.21
C THR A 116 8.37 -6.55 -0.53
N CYS A 117 9.33 -6.02 0.23
CA CYS A 117 9.17 -4.74 0.93
C CYS A 117 9.04 -3.52 0.01
N ILE A 118 9.44 -3.65 -1.24
CA ILE A 118 9.31 -2.62 -2.28
C ILE A 118 8.22 -2.96 -3.32
N GLY A 119 7.43 -3.99 -3.05
CA GLY A 119 6.26 -4.39 -3.84
C GLY A 119 6.51 -5.45 -4.90
N GLY A 120 7.65 -6.15 -4.84
CA GLY A 120 7.95 -7.30 -5.70
C GLY A 120 7.36 -8.60 -5.14
N PHE A 121 6.04 -8.70 -5.09
CA PHE A 121 5.33 -9.90 -4.63
C PHE A 121 5.29 -10.98 -5.71
N THR A 122 5.18 -12.24 -5.30
CA THR A 122 5.05 -13.37 -6.22
C THR A 122 3.77 -13.30 -7.05
N LYS A 123 2.63 -13.11 -6.41
CA LYS A 123 1.33 -12.98 -7.07
C LYS A 123 0.85 -11.54 -7.16
N GLY A 124 1.19 -10.69 -6.20
CA GLY A 124 0.71 -9.33 -6.10
C GLY A 124 -0.43 -9.13 -5.11
N THR A 125 -1.11 -8.00 -5.22
CA THR A 125 -2.26 -7.61 -4.39
C THR A 125 -3.37 -7.06 -5.28
N THR A 126 -4.61 -7.09 -4.79
CA THR A 126 -5.75 -6.50 -5.50
C THR A 126 -5.99 -5.05 -5.10
N SER A 127 -6.74 -4.30 -5.93
CA SER A 127 -7.15 -2.94 -5.57
C SER A 127 -8.01 -2.91 -4.32
N GLU A 128 -8.84 -3.94 -4.09
CA GLU A 128 -9.64 -4.08 -2.87
C GLU A 128 -8.75 -4.23 -1.63
N GLU A 129 -7.77 -5.14 -1.65
CA GLU A 129 -6.85 -5.35 -0.53
C GLU A 129 -6.06 -4.08 -0.21
N MET A 130 -5.58 -3.38 -1.25
CA MET A 130 -4.86 -2.12 -1.07
C MET A 130 -5.78 -1.03 -0.49
N ALA A 131 -7.02 -0.90 -0.97
CA ALA A 131 -7.98 0.06 -0.43
C ALA A 131 -8.31 -0.26 1.04
N ALA A 132 -8.56 -1.54 1.37
CA ALA A 132 -8.84 -1.98 2.73
C ALA A 132 -7.64 -1.73 3.68
N GLY A 133 -6.42 -1.96 3.20
CA GLY A 133 -5.20 -1.66 3.95
C GLY A 133 -5.06 -0.15 4.26
N TYR A 134 -5.26 0.70 3.27
CA TYR A 134 -5.22 2.15 3.47
C TYR A 134 -6.40 2.66 4.33
N ALA A 135 -7.59 2.05 4.20
CA ALA A 135 -8.71 2.32 5.07
C ALA A 135 -8.40 1.95 6.54
N THR A 136 -7.58 0.94 6.78
CA THR A 136 -7.13 0.57 8.12
C THR A 136 -6.35 1.70 8.78
N LEU A 137 -5.44 2.37 8.05
CA LEU A 137 -4.73 3.55 8.55
C LEU A 137 -5.69 4.70 8.85
N LYS A 138 -6.67 4.96 7.95
CA LYS A 138 -7.69 6.00 8.13
C LYS A 138 -8.62 5.72 9.32
N ASN A 139 -8.87 4.44 9.63
CA ASN A 139 -9.74 3.97 10.71
C ASN A 139 -8.96 3.71 12.01
N ASP A 140 -7.98 4.57 12.35
CA ASP A 140 -7.21 4.48 13.60
C ASP A 140 -6.55 3.12 13.83
N GLY A 141 -6.13 2.47 12.76
CA GLY A 141 -5.48 1.15 12.78
C GLY A 141 -6.44 -0.04 12.87
N VAL A 142 -7.75 0.18 12.71
CA VAL A 142 -8.76 -0.87 12.72
C VAL A 142 -9.11 -1.31 11.30
N TYR A 143 -8.71 -2.51 10.94
CA TYR A 143 -9.14 -3.18 9.70
C TYR A 143 -10.61 -3.52 9.77
N ARG A 144 -11.31 -3.29 8.66
CA ARG A 144 -12.69 -3.74 8.42
C ARG A 144 -12.72 -4.53 7.13
N GLU A 145 -13.31 -5.71 7.18
CA GLU A 145 -13.47 -6.54 5.98
C GLU A 145 -14.34 -5.81 4.95
N PRO A 146 -13.86 -5.65 3.69
CA PRO A 146 -14.66 -5.00 2.65
C PRO A 146 -15.96 -5.74 2.38
N THR A 147 -17.04 -5.00 2.18
CA THR A 147 -18.34 -5.52 1.77
C THR A 147 -19.06 -4.52 0.88
N CYS A 148 -19.79 -5.02 -0.12
CA CYS A 148 -20.67 -4.22 -0.97
C CYS A 148 -22.15 -4.36 -0.57
N ILE A 149 -22.47 -5.25 0.39
CA ILE A 149 -23.83 -5.48 0.88
C ILE A 149 -23.85 -5.15 2.37
N SER A 150 -24.56 -4.10 2.75
CA SER A 150 -24.72 -3.72 4.15
C SER A 150 -25.98 -4.34 4.79
N LYS A 151 -27.05 -4.47 4.00
CA LYS A 151 -28.34 -4.97 4.46
C LYS A 151 -29.17 -5.52 3.29
N ILE A 152 -29.93 -6.58 3.55
CA ILE A 152 -30.97 -7.09 2.64
C ILE A 152 -32.29 -7.09 3.40
N THR A 153 -33.33 -6.51 2.81
CA THR A 153 -34.68 -6.48 3.37
C THR A 153 -35.68 -7.07 2.37
N THR A 154 -36.80 -7.61 2.87
CA THR A 154 -37.98 -7.97 2.05
C THR A 154 -38.65 -6.71 1.50
N SER A 155 -39.65 -6.89 0.60
CA SER A 155 -40.53 -5.82 0.13
C SER A 155 -41.28 -5.15 1.27
N ASP A 156 -41.63 -5.90 2.33
CA ASP A 156 -42.38 -5.43 3.48
C ASP A 156 -41.52 -4.76 4.56
N GLY A 157 -40.17 -4.69 4.30
CA GLY A 157 -39.23 -4.01 5.17
C GLY A 157 -38.55 -4.89 6.22
N ASP A 158 -38.89 -6.17 6.28
CA ASP A 158 -38.29 -7.12 7.21
C ASP A 158 -36.85 -7.40 6.88
N GLU A 159 -35.97 -7.41 7.88
CA GLU A 159 -34.54 -7.66 7.68
C GLU A 159 -34.25 -9.14 7.44
N VAL A 160 -33.74 -9.46 6.23
CA VAL A 160 -33.33 -10.81 5.85
C VAL A 160 -31.88 -11.05 6.24
N MET A 161 -31.04 -10.04 6.06
CA MET A 161 -29.60 -10.12 6.36
C MET A 161 -29.05 -8.74 6.69
N SER A 162 -28.22 -8.68 7.72
CA SER A 162 -27.37 -7.52 8.03
C SER A 162 -25.91 -7.96 8.02
N SER A 163 -25.07 -7.18 7.33
CA SER A 163 -23.65 -7.48 7.29
C SER A 163 -22.97 -6.99 8.57
N SER A 164 -22.57 -7.91 9.44
CA SER A 164 -21.60 -7.62 10.49
C SER A 164 -20.20 -7.72 9.93
N THR A 165 -19.62 -6.60 9.47
CA THR A 165 -18.21 -6.60 9.02
C THR A 165 -17.29 -6.98 10.17
N LYS A 166 -16.45 -8.00 9.95
CA LYS A 166 -15.40 -8.36 10.91
C LYS A 166 -14.42 -7.20 11.06
N LYS A 167 -14.13 -6.86 12.31
CA LYS A 167 -13.20 -5.77 12.67
C LYS A 167 -12.00 -6.36 13.42
N ARG A 168 -10.82 -5.84 13.14
CA ARG A 168 -9.59 -6.23 13.82
C ARG A 168 -8.67 -5.03 13.98
N ARG A 169 -8.11 -4.82 15.18
CA ARG A 169 -7.03 -3.85 15.35
C ARG A 169 -5.74 -4.45 14.80
N VAL A 170 -5.16 -3.76 13.82
CA VAL A 170 -3.92 -4.15 13.14
C VAL A 170 -2.76 -3.25 13.59
N TYR A 171 -3.00 -1.95 13.66
CA TYR A 171 -2.06 -0.96 14.19
C TYR A 171 -2.66 -0.26 15.39
N SER A 172 -1.81 0.26 16.27
CA SER A 172 -2.26 1.20 17.29
C SER A 172 -2.77 2.50 16.65
N THR A 173 -3.64 3.21 17.35
CA THR A 173 -4.12 4.53 16.91
C THR A 173 -2.95 5.49 16.68
N ASN A 174 -1.93 5.44 17.54
CA ASN A 174 -0.75 6.29 17.42
C ASN A 174 0.05 6.02 16.14
N ALA A 175 0.32 4.75 15.81
CA ALA A 175 1.03 4.37 14.60
C ALA A 175 0.23 4.73 13.34
N ALA A 176 -1.08 4.48 13.32
CA ALA A 176 -1.96 4.83 12.21
C ALA A 176 -2.02 6.34 11.95
N ASN A 177 -2.15 7.14 13.01
CA ASN A 177 -2.17 8.61 12.90
C ASN A 177 -0.81 9.17 12.49
N ALA A 178 0.29 8.65 13.04
CA ALA A 178 1.63 9.03 12.63
C ALA A 178 1.89 8.68 11.15
N MET A 179 1.42 7.51 10.69
CA MET A 179 1.53 7.13 9.27
C MET A 179 0.68 8.03 8.38
N THR A 180 -0.52 8.39 8.81
CA THR A 180 -1.41 9.34 8.11
C THR A 180 -0.73 10.70 7.92
N ASP A 181 -0.11 11.24 8.97
CA ASP A 181 0.63 12.49 8.91
C ASP A 181 1.85 12.41 7.95
N VAL A 182 2.57 11.29 7.98
CA VAL A 182 3.65 11.03 7.01
C VAL A 182 3.11 10.97 5.59
N LEU A 183 1.98 10.29 5.34
CA LEU A 183 1.36 10.16 4.01
C LEU A 183 0.81 11.48 3.47
N LYS A 184 0.31 12.39 4.33
CA LYS A 184 -0.02 13.77 3.93
C LYS A 184 1.19 14.48 3.32
N SER A 185 2.37 14.26 3.89
CA SER A 185 3.60 14.87 3.39
C SER A 185 4.04 14.34 2.01
N VAL A 186 3.63 13.14 1.62
CA VAL A 186 3.86 12.60 0.26
C VAL A 186 3.05 13.38 -0.79
N VAL A 187 1.82 13.76 -0.44
CA VAL A 187 0.91 14.49 -1.34
C VAL A 187 1.21 16.00 -1.36
N THR A 188 1.77 16.55 -0.28
CA THR A 188 2.11 17.99 -0.23
C THR A 188 3.50 18.33 -0.75
N GLY A 189 4.45 17.41 -0.74
CA GLY A 189 5.84 17.69 -1.15
C GLY A 189 6.67 16.44 -1.50
N GLY A 190 6.02 15.34 -1.80
CA GLY A 190 6.64 14.07 -2.19
C GLY A 190 6.24 13.62 -3.59
N THR A 191 6.29 12.31 -3.81
CA THR A 191 5.97 11.68 -5.11
C THR A 191 4.49 11.73 -5.48
N GLY A 192 3.60 12.13 -4.58
CA GLY A 192 2.14 12.12 -4.77
C GLY A 192 1.52 13.51 -4.97
N VAL A 193 2.28 14.53 -5.31
CA VAL A 193 1.75 15.92 -5.42
C VAL A 193 0.64 16.07 -6.45
N GLY A 194 0.64 15.25 -7.51
CA GLY A 194 -0.42 15.24 -8.53
C GLY A 194 -1.77 14.73 -8.02
N ALA A 195 -1.81 14.04 -6.90
CA ALA A 195 -3.03 13.51 -6.29
C ALA A 195 -3.62 14.43 -5.20
N LYS A 196 -3.09 15.64 -5.03
CA LYS A 196 -3.58 16.60 -4.04
C LYS A 196 -4.99 17.07 -4.39
N VAL A 197 -5.93 16.89 -3.46
CA VAL A 197 -7.29 17.42 -3.56
C VAL A 197 -7.32 18.83 -2.96
N PRO A 198 -7.76 19.87 -3.69
CA PRO A 198 -7.86 21.22 -3.15
C PRO A 198 -8.77 21.28 -1.93
N ASN A 199 -8.33 21.98 -0.87
CA ASN A 199 -9.08 22.23 0.36
C ASN A 199 -9.49 20.96 1.15
N VAL A 200 -8.88 19.80 0.84
CA VAL A 200 -9.12 18.53 1.55
C VAL A 200 -7.80 17.90 1.94
N ASP A 201 -7.68 17.52 3.21
CA ASP A 201 -6.55 16.74 3.70
C ASP A 201 -6.49 15.41 2.95
N THR A 202 -5.44 15.23 2.17
CA THR A 202 -5.21 14.02 1.37
C THR A 202 -3.93 13.33 1.87
N ALA A 203 -4.03 12.04 2.16
CA ALA A 203 -2.91 11.18 2.49
C ALA A 203 -2.81 10.07 1.47
N GLY A 204 -1.62 9.74 0.98
CA GLY A 204 -1.49 8.70 -0.03
C GLY A 204 -0.08 8.37 -0.42
N LYS A 205 0.06 7.34 -1.25
CA LYS A 205 1.34 6.84 -1.74
C LYS A 205 1.22 6.36 -3.17
N THR A 206 2.19 6.73 -3.97
CA THR A 206 2.39 6.26 -5.34
C THR A 206 3.11 4.92 -5.36
N GLY A 207 2.83 4.11 -6.36
CA GLY A 207 3.57 2.90 -6.68
C GLY A 207 3.80 2.82 -8.19
N THR A 208 5.01 2.44 -8.57
CA THR A 208 5.34 2.12 -9.97
C THR A 208 6.24 0.90 -9.92
N THR A 209 5.93 -0.12 -10.71
CA THR A 209 6.74 -1.33 -10.81
C THR A 209 7.85 -1.17 -11.86
N SER A 210 8.83 -2.07 -11.82
CA SER A 210 9.90 -2.12 -12.80
C SER A 210 9.32 -2.21 -14.22
N LEU A 211 9.96 -1.53 -15.17
CA LEU A 211 9.53 -1.44 -16.56
C LEU A 211 8.13 -0.82 -16.76
N ASN A 212 7.66 -0.02 -15.79
CA ASN A 212 6.38 0.70 -15.88
C ASN A 212 5.18 -0.21 -16.24
N LYS A 213 5.12 -1.41 -15.69
CA LYS A 213 4.03 -2.36 -15.97
C LYS A 213 2.77 -2.06 -15.17
N ASP A 214 2.95 -1.59 -13.92
CA ASP A 214 1.88 -1.25 -13.01
C ASP A 214 2.12 0.13 -12.41
N GLY A 215 1.11 0.99 -12.46
CA GLY A 215 1.05 2.27 -11.78
C GLY A 215 -0.03 2.23 -10.70
N TRP A 216 0.29 2.71 -9.51
CA TRP A 216 -0.60 2.73 -8.38
C TRP A 216 -0.65 4.09 -7.73
N PHE A 217 -1.84 4.49 -7.35
CA PHE A 217 -2.04 5.47 -6.28
C PHE A 217 -3.01 4.89 -5.27
N CYS A 218 -2.60 4.83 -4.01
CA CYS A 218 -3.45 4.43 -2.90
C CYS A 218 -3.47 5.58 -1.89
N GLY A 219 -4.66 6.00 -1.49
CA GLY A 219 -4.78 7.15 -0.59
C GLY A 219 -6.19 7.32 -0.05
N TYR A 220 -6.33 8.30 0.81
CA TYR A 220 -7.59 8.64 1.45
C TYR A 220 -7.68 10.10 1.84
N THR A 221 -8.91 10.54 1.97
CA THR A 221 -9.34 11.80 2.58
C THR A 221 -10.06 11.49 3.90
N PRO A 222 -10.55 12.48 4.65
CA PRO A 222 -11.44 12.21 5.77
C PRO A 222 -12.69 11.41 5.41
N TYR A 223 -13.10 11.41 4.14
CA TYR A 223 -14.37 10.88 3.68
C TYR A 223 -14.27 9.57 2.88
N TYR A 224 -13.23 9.42 2.06
CA TYR A 224 -13.09 8.32 1.10
C TYR A 224 -11.69 7.73 1.12
N THR A 225 -11.62 6.42 0.89
CA THR A 225 -10.37 5.69 0.61
C THR A 225 -10.42 5.13 -0.80
N THR A 226 -9.32 5.23 -1.53
CA THR A 226 -9.22 4.73 -2.89
C THR A 226 -7.90 4.00 -3.13
N ALA A 227 -7.95 3.00 -4.00
CA ALA A 227 -6.77 2.39 -4.60
C ALA A 227 -7.00 2.28 -6.11
N VAL A 228 -6.20 3.02 -6.86
CA VAL A 228 -6.27 3.04 -8.32
C VAL A 228 -5.07 2.29 -8.87
N TRP A 229 -5.33 1.31 -9.73
CA TRP A 229 -4.34 0.62 -10.53
C TRP A 229 -4.51 0.97 -12.00
N VAL A 230 -3.41 1.26 -12.66
CA VAL A 230 -3.32 1.46 -14.10
C VAL A 230 -2.27 0.49 -14.65
N GLY A 231 -2.66 -0.29 -15.62
CA GLY A 231 -1.81 -1.31 -16.22
C GLY A 231 -2.49 -1.99 -17.40
N ARG A 232 -1.81 -2.96 -17.97
CA ARG A 232 -2.35 -3.81 -19.04
C ARG A 232 -2.60 -5.21 -18.51
N ASP A 233 -3.69 -5.84 -18.97
CA ASP A 233 -4.03 -7.20 -18.54
C ASP A 233 -2.96 -8.23 -18.91
N ASP A 234 -2.29 -8.02 -20.04
CA ASP A 234 -1.19 -8.84 -20.54
C ASP A 234 0.18 -8.51 -19.91
N ASN A 235 0.21 -7.62 -18.91
CA ASN A 235 1.39 -7.22 -18.16
C ASN A 235 2.54 -6.65 -19.04
N ARG A 236 2.22 -6.04 -20.19
CA ARG A 236 3.20 -5.38 -21.05
C ARG A 236 3.67 -4.06 -20.47
N ILE A 237 4.86 -3.66 -20.89
CA ILE A 237 5.48 -2.35 -20.59
C ILE A 237 4.59 -1.23 -21.11
N MET A 238 4.49 -0.14 -20.34
CA MET A 238 3.86 1.12 -20.74
C MET A 238 4.90 2.23 -20.79
N GLU A 239 4.96 3.00 -21.87
CA GLU A 239 6.07 3.93 -22.13
C GLU A 239 6.14 5.11 -21.14
N SER A 240 5.02 5.56 -20.60
CA SER A 240 4.94 6.78 -19.77
C SER A 240 4.05 6.61 -18.54
N LEU A 241 4.19 5.50 -17.82
CA LEU A 241 3.41 5.26 -16.63
C LEU A 241 4.08 5.85 -15.39
N SER A 242 3.35 6.68 -14.67
CA SER A 242 3.65 7.11 -13.31
C SER A 242 2.49 6.78 -12.37
N GLY A 243 2.77 6.42 -11.13
CA GLY A 243 1.76 6.26 -10.09
C GLY A 243 1.30 7.60 -9.46
N ALA A 244 1.66 8.72 -10.08
CA ALA A 244 1.33 10.07 -9.64
C ALA A 244 0.67 10.87 -10.76
#